data_a554e0d4a8a08619d7b5e80c26378ed7
#
_entry.id   a554e0d4a8a08619d7b5e80c26378ed7
#
_cell.length_a   1.000
_cell.length_b   1.000
_cell.length_c   1.000
_cell.angle_alpha   90.00
_cell.angle_beta   90.00
_cell.angle_gamma   90.00
#
_symmetry.space_group_name_H-M   'P 1'
#
loop_
_entity.id
_entity.type
_entity.pdbx_description
1 polymer ?
#
loop_
_entity_poly.entity_id
_entity_poly.type
_entity_poly.pdbx_seq_one_letter_code
_entity_poly.pdbx_strand_id
1 'polypeptide(L)'
;MMMNQPQQQDRIFGGNLETLGLQATLKTLALGGKTGQLSVAATHDAVDGRPTHERLDIYLKKGSIVALHSSDPGHIDLLEILRLMRRIHRKDAQEIHERVGNHLPYVLAALMERNIISQAEMQQRMEFAIIQEIARAMRWEHGTFEFQNQVSVADSTMVPLSVDHVLLEAIRMVDEWNRVGSGISRYSTPRWLPDINGDVQNLNLSREEVSVLLLSNGQLPIYAIAYGLLMSEAMVAHAVETLVNYQLVEVVDDQLERQLELSLSNALTVSQNQLKHDARLTPEQRLQMLIHTMGTCINKLLSHHLTYARALRSNTMTQAETYMHLEMAFLPLLRSVQREYPIVEAVKFENGQLEYHELMELYKLVRGEQLEAFYWEAAQAFHKLMHATFQMIITDEIGPTRASRRFNALWNTFAQEIDGEMERQRVRRIAGNPHRTA
;
A
#
# COMPACT_ATOMS: atom_id res chain seq x y z
N MET A 1 -31.15 32.33 -45.80
CA MET A 1 -30.30 32.94 -44.76
C MET A 1 -30.65 32.24 -43.43
N MET A 2 -30.05 31.09 -43.20
CA MET A 2 -30.23 30.35 -41.92
C MET A 2 -29.17 30.84 -40.94
N MET A 3 -29.60 31.53 -39.91
CA MET A 3 -28.72 31.91 -38.81
C MET A 3 -28.30 30.64 -38.04
N ASN A 4 -27.00 30.34 -38.09
CA ASN A 4 -26.37 29.43 -37.16
C ASN A 4 -26.53 29.95 -35.74
N GLN A 5 -27.29 29.24 -34.91
CA GLN A 5 -27.24 29.47 -33.48
C GLN A 5 -25.85 29.03 -33.00
N PRO A 6 -25.13 29.82 -32.18
CA PRO A 6 -23.88 29.39 -31.57
C PRO A 6 -24.19 28.24 -30.63
N GLN A 7 -23.49 27.11 -30.85
CA GLN A 7 -23.41 26.02 -29.87
C GLN A 7 -23.09 26.61 -28.50
N GLN A 8 -23.99 26.46 -27.52
CA GLN A 8 -23.71 26.75 -26.14
C GLN A 8 -22.48 25.91 -25.76
N GLN A 9 -21.34 26.58 -25.66
CA GLN A 9 -20.14 26.01 -25.06
C GLN A 9 -20.55 25.47 -23.67
N ASP A 10 -20.37 24.16 -23.46
CA ASP A 10 -20.51 23.51 -22.17
C ASP A 10 -19.65 24.27 -21.17
N ARG A 11 -20.29 25.06 -20.30
CA ARG A 11 -19.57 25.77 -19.26
C ARG A 11 -19.07 24.75 -18.27
N ILE A 12 -17.79 24.45 -18.35
CA ILE A 12 -17.07 23.65 -17.38
C ILE A 12 -17.00 24.48 -16.10
N PHE A 13 -17.57 23.95 -15.01
CA PHE A 13 -17.40 24.49 -13.67
C PHE A 13 -16.29 23.66 -13.00
N GLY A 14 -15.19 24.31 -12.63
CA GLY A 14 -14.05 23.62 -12.03
C GLY A 14 -13.27 24.52 -11.09
N GLY A 15 -12.44 23.91 -10.25
CA GLY A 15 -11.63 24.62 -9.26
C GLY A 15 -10.74 23.67 -8.46
N ASN A 16 -10.15 24.22 -7.40
CA ASN A 16 -9.31 23.50 -6.45
C ASN A 16 -10.09 23.18 -5.18
N LEU A 17 -9.84 22.00 -4.59
CA LEU A 17 -10.49 21.57 -3.35
C LEU A 17 -10.11 22.46 -2.16
N GLU A 18 -8.92 23.06 -2.16
CA GLU A 18 -8.48 24.01 -1.12
C GLU A 18 -9.34 25.29 -1.09
N THR A 19 -9.84 25.73 -2.25
CA THR A 19 -10.65 26.96 -2.39
C THR A 19 -12.13 26.69 -2.15
N LEU A 20 -12.61 25.57 -2.73
CA LEU A 20 -14.01 25.14 -2.62
C LEU A 20 -14.03 23.65 -2.36
N GLY A 21 -14.15 23.25 -1.10
CA GLY A 21 -14.16 21.85 -0.70
C GLY A 21 -15.26 21.04 -1.38
N LEU A 22 -15.08 19.72 -1.43
CA LEU A 22 -16.04 18.79 -2.07
C LEU A 22 -17.47 18.98 -1.53
N GLN A 23 -17.63 19.20 -0.23
CA GLN A 23 -18.94 19.43 0.39
C GLN A 23 -19.66 20.64 -0.21
N ALA A 24 -18.98 21.80 -0.32
CA ALA A 24 -19.55 23.00 -0.88
C ALA A 24 -19.87 22.86 -2.37
N THR A 25 -18.99 22.19 -3.10
CA THR A 25 -19.17 21.87 -4.54
C THR A 25 -20.43 21.02 -4.76
N LEU A 26 -20.60 19.92 -4.02
CA LEU A 26 -21.77 19.05 -4.13
C LEU A 26 -23.07 19.79 -3.75
N LYS A 27 -23.06 20.57 -2.68
CA LYS A 27 -24.23 21.40 -2.29
C LYS A 27 -24.61 22.40 -3.37
N THR A 28 -23.64 23.06 -3.99
CA THR A 28 -23.88 24.02 -5.06
C THR A 28 -24.53 23.38 -6.27
N LEU A 29 -24.03 22.20 -6.67
CA LEU A 29 -24.59 21.42 -7.79
C LEU A 29 -26.00 20.89 -7.49
N ALA A 30 -26.24 20.46 -6.25
CA ALA A 30 -27.55 19.97 -5.79
C ALA A 30 -28.59 21.09 -5.79
N LEU A 31 -28.28 22.23 -5.17
CA LEU A 31 -29.17 23.40 -5.13
C LEU A 31 -29.48 23.94 -6.53
N GLY A 32 -28.51 23.86 -7.45
CA GLY A 32 -28.70 24.21 -8.84
C GLY A 32 -29.45 23.17 -9.68
N GLY A 33 -29.89 22.06 -9.08
CA GLY A 33 -30.58 20.96 -9.79
C GLY A 33 -29.79 20.39 -10.97
N LYS A 34 -28.46 20.38 -10.89
CA LYS A 34 -27.58 20.05 -11.99
C LYS A 34 -27.66 18.56 -12.36
N THR A 35 -27.48 18.29 -13.66
CA THR A 35 -27.36 16.95 -14.22
C THR A 35 -26.03 16.87 -14.97
N GLY A 36 -25.16 15.90 -14.64
CA GLY A 36 -23.83 15.75 -15.24
C GLY A 36 -22.89 14.94 -14.36
N GLN A 37 -21.60 15.00 -14.68
CA GLN A 37 -20.52 14.32 -14.00
C GLN A 37 -19.64 15.33 -13.26
N LEU A 38 -19.43 15.12 -11.98
CA LEU A 38 -18.42 15.79 -11.18
C LEU A 38 -17.22 14.85 -11.05
N SER A 39 -16.11 15.22 -11.65
CA SER A 39 -14.81 14.53 -11.50
C SER A 39 -14.00 15.24 -10.45
N VAL A 40 -13.55 14.52 -9.44
CA VAL A 40 -12.67 15.02 -8.37
C VAL A 40 -11.37 14.23 -8.43
N ALA A 41 -10.25 14.91 -8.45
CA ALA A 41 -8.92 14.29 -8.49
C ALA A 41 -8.03 14.84 -7.38
N ALA A 42 -7.40 13.95 -6.64
CA ALA A 42 -6.39 14.30 -5.66
C ALA A 42 -5.04 13.67 -6.04
N THR A 43 -3.98 14.37 -5.68
CA THR A 43 -2.62 13.85 -5.82
C THR A 43 -2.03 13.75 -4.43
N HIS A 44 -1.65 12.55 -4.04
CA HIS A 44 -0.98 12.31 -2.77
C HIS A 44 0.49 12.04 -3.03
N ASP A 45 1.34 12.58 -2.15
CA ASP A 45 2.76 12.21 -2.15
C ASP A 45 2.86 10.74 -1.74
N ALA A 46 3.19 9.89 -2.70
CA ALA A 46 3.46 8.50 -2.37
C ALA A 46 4.76 8.40 -1.56
N VAL A 47 4.79 7.43 -0.67
CA VAL A 47 5.97 7.08 0.14
C VAL A 47 7.21 6.82 -0.75
N ASP A 48 7.00 6.48 -2.03
CA ASP A 48 8.04 6.21 -3.04
C ASP A 48 8.42 7.42 -3.91
N GLY A 49 7.93 8.63 -3.60
CA GLY A 49 8.18 9.83 -4.41
C GLY A 49 7.48 9.84 -5.78
N ARG A 50 6.58 8.87 -6.06
CA ARG A 50 5.69 8.89 -7.23
C ARG A 50 4.31 9.33 -6.77
N PRO A 51 3.77 10.43 -7.28
CA PRO A 51 2.43 10.87 -6.90
C PRO A 51 1.40 9.80 -7.28
N THR A 52 0.60 9.38 -6.32
CA THR A 52 -0.58 8.56 -6.58
C THR A 52 -1.73 9.49 -6.92
N HIS A 53 -2.35 9.26 -8.08
CA HIS A 53 -3.52 10.01 -8.50
C HIS A 53 -4.77 9.21 -8.14
N GLU A 54 -5.57 9.75 -7.25
CA GLU A 54 -6.89 9.22 -6.97
C GLU A 54 -7.95 10.06 -7.69
N ARG A 55 -8.94 9.40 -8.25
CA ARG A 55 -10.04 10.06 -8.96
C ARG A 55 -11.38 9.47 -8.53
N LEU A 56 -12.34 10.37 -8.31
CA LEU A 56 -13.71 10.05 -7.99
C LEU A 56 -14.63 10.77 -8.99
N ASP A 57 -15.40 10.01 -9.75
CA ASP A 57 -16.40 10.52 -10.66
C ASP A 57 -17.81 10.32 -10.05
N ILE A 58 -18.49 11.43 -9.76
CA ILE A 58 -19.82 11.47 -9.13
C ILE A 58 -20.83 11.91 -10.19
N TYR A 59 -21.83 11.10 -10.43
CA TYR A 59 -22.88 11.38 -11.41
C TYR A 59 -24.13 11.91 -10.72
N LEU A 60 -24.56 13.07 -11.18
CA LEU A 60 -25.71 13.79 -10.66
C LEU A 60 -26.86 13.80 -11.69
N LYS A 61 -28.10 13.63 -11.22
CA LYS A 61 -29.33 13.80 -11.98
C LYS A 61 -30.29 14.66 -11.21
N LYS A 62 -30.59 15.84 -11.74
CA LYS A 62 -31.46 16.84 -11.08
C LYS A 62 -31.04 17.12 -9.62
N GLY A 63 -29.72 17.24 -9.39
CA GLY A 63 -29.15 17.51 -8.07
C GLY A 63 -29.06 16.33 -7.11
N SER A 64 -29.47 15.12 -7.51
CA SER A 64 -29.33 13.89 -6.72
C SER A 64 -28.21 13.02 -7.27
N ILE A 65 -27.49 12.30 -6.40
CA ILE A 65 -26.45 11.35 -6.80
C ILE A 65 -27.10 10.08 -7.31
N VAL A 66 -26.70 9.64 -8.51
CA VAL A 66 -27.27 8.44 -9.17
C VAL A 66 -26.22 7.35 -9.44
N ALA A 67 -24.93 7.70 -9.46
CA ALA A 67 -23.84 6.73 -9.61
C ALA A 67 -22.53 7.34 -9.11
N LEU A 68 -21.55 6.48 -8.90
CA LEU A 68 -20.18 6.85 -8.50
C LEU A 68 -19.21 5.87 -9.10
N HIS A 69 -18.05 6.38 -9.56
CA HIS A 69 -16.92 5.57 -9.98
C HIS A 69 -15.65 6.07 -9.30
N SER A 70 -14.90 5.16 -8.69
CA SER A 70 -13.65 5.46 -7.99
C SER A 70 -12.49 4.74 -8.66
N SER A 71 -11.34 5.41 -8.79
CA SER A 71 -10.08 4.82 -9.23
C SER A 71 -9.19 4.34 -8.08
N ASP A 72 -9.74 4.29 -6.86
CA ASP A 72 -8.99 3.80 -5.69
C ASP A 72 -8.45 2.39 -5.96
N PRO A 73 -7.13 2.14 -5.81
CA PRO A 73 -6.56 0.80 -5.90
C PRO A 73 -7.07 -0.16 -4.81
N GLY A 74 -7.64 0.36 -3.70
CA GLY A 74 -8.38 -0.39 -2.69
C GLY A 74 -9.77 -0.81 -3.17
N HIS A 75 -9.88 -1.28 -4.41
CA HIS A 75 -11.15 -1.72 -5.00
C HIS A 75 -11.81 -2.81 -4.15
N ILE A 76 -13.08 -2.59 -3.80
CA ILE A 76 -13.87 -3.54 -3.01
C ILE A 76 -14.22 -4.75 -3.90
N ASP A 77 -13.57 -5.88 -3.65
CA ASP A 77 -14.00 -7.16 -4.21
C ASP A 77 -15.13 -7.74 -3.35
N LEU A 78 -16.37 -7.33 -3.67
CA LEU A 78 -17.54 -7.81 -2.96
C LEU A 78 -17.70 -9.34 -3.04
N LEU A 79 -17.36 -9.95 -4.16
CA LEU A 79 -17.47 -11.40 -4.32
C LEU A 79 -16.53 -12.13 -3.37
N GLU A 80 -15.28 -11.65 -3.24
CA GLU A 80 -14.32 -12.23 -2.29
C GLU A 80 -14.76 -12.01 -0.84
N ILE A 81 -15.27 -10.81 -0.50
CA ILE A 81 -15.83 -10.53 0.83
C ILE A 81 -16.96 -11.49 1.18
N LEU A 82 -17.96 -11.64 0.27
CA LEU A 82 -19.09 -12.54 0.49
C LEU A 82 -18.66 -14.02 0.55
N ARG A 83 -17.62 -14.40 -0.19
CA ARG A 83 -17.01 -15.73 -0.13
C ARG A 83 -16.39 -15.98 1.26
N LEU A 84 -15.61 -15.04 1.76
CA LEU A 84 -14.99 -15.13 3.09
C LEU A 84 -16.04 -15.12 4.21
N MET A 85 -17.15 -14.40 4.02
CA MET A 85 -18.32 -14.44 4.90
C MET A 85 -19.17 -15.71 4.72
N ARG A 86 -18.80 -16.65 3.83
CA ARG A 86 -19.53 -17.88 3.51
C ARG A 86 -20.94 -17.66 2.99
N ARG A 87 -21.21 -16.48 2.41
CA ARG A 87 -22.52 -16.15 1.80
C ARG A 87 -22.63 -16.59 0.34
N ILE A 88 -21.50 -16.86 -0.33
CA ILE A 88 -21.44 -17.33 -1.70
C ILE A 88 -20.37 -18.45 -1.82
N HIS A 89 -20.63 -19.44 -2.66
CA HIS A 89 -19.65 -20.47 -2.96
C HIS A 89 -18.61 -19.95 -3.96
N ARG A 90 -17.39 -20.49 -3.87
CA ARG A 90 -16.27 -20.10 -4.77
C ARG A 90 -16.63 -20.21 -6.25
N LYS A 91 -17.38 -21.25 -6.64
CA LYS A 91 -17.82 -21.47 -8.01
C LYS A 91 -18.74 -20.35 -8.49
N ASP A 92 -19.74 -19.98 -7.68
CA ASP A 92 -20.68 -18.92 -8.04
C ASP A 92 -19.99 -17.56 -8.11
N ALA A 93 -19.05 -17.27 -7.19
CA ALA A 93 -18.26 -16.05 -7.21
C ALA A 93 -17.42 -15.96 -8.50
N GLN A 94 -16.78 -17.05 -8.90
CA GLN A 94 -15.98 -17.11 -10.12
C GLN A 94 -16.83 -16.94 -11.38
N GLU A 95 -17.99 -17.59 -11.47
CA GLU A 95 -18.93 -17.44 -12.60
C GLU A 95 -19.45 -16.01 -12.74
N ILE A 96 -19.77 -15.34 -11.61
CA ILE A 96 -20.18 -13.94 -11.62
C ILE A 96 -19.01 -13.07 -12.09
N HIS A 97 -17.82 -13.27 -11.54
CA HIS A 97 -16.62 -12.50 -11.91
C HIS A 97 -16.29 -12.62 -13.41
N GLU A 98 -16.35 -13.83 -13.98
CA GLU A 98 -16.13 -14.06 -15.40
C GLU A 98 -17.16 -13.35 -16.30
N ARG A 99 -18.40 -13.22 -15.81
CA ARG A 99 -19.51 -12.58 -16.57
C ARG A 99 -19.49 -11.06 -16.50
N VAL A 100 -19.22 -10.47 -15.31
CA VAL A 100 -19.43 -9.03 -15.07
C VAL A 100 -18.18 -8.31 -14.51
N GLY A 101 -17.09 -9.03 -14.26
CA GLY A 101 -15.89 -8.48 -13.64
C GLY A 101 -16.15 -8.06 -12.19
N ASN A 102 -15.40 -7.04 -11.73
CA ASN A 102 -15.48 -6.49 -10.36
C ASN A 102 -16.29 -5.17 -10.31
N HIS A 103 -17.04 -4.85 -11.34
CA HIS A 103 -17.80 -3.60 -11.37
C HIS A 103 -19.01 -3.70 -10.44
N LEU A 104 -18.97 -2.99 -9.31
CA LEU A 104 -19.91 -3.15 -8.19
C LEU A 104 -21.40 -3.17 -8.58
N PRO A 105 -21.95 -2.25 -9.40
CA PRO A 105 -23.35 -2.29 -9.81
C PRO A 105 -23.73 -3.59 -10.52
N TYR A 106 -22.89 -4.08 -11.41
CA TYR A 106 -23.15 -5.31 -12.16
C TYR A 106 -22.99 -6.56 -11.28
N VAL A 107 -22.04 -6.55 -10.35
CA VAL A 107 -21.89 -7.62 -9.34
C VAL A 107 -23.13 -7.71 -8.47
N LEU A 108 -23.62 -6.56 -7.96
CA LEU A 108 -24.83 -6.53 -7.13
C LEU A 108 -26.07 -6.99 -7.90
N ALA A 109 -26.23 -6.57 -9.16
CA ALA A 109 -27.32 -7.05 -10.02
C ALA A 109 -27.25 -8.56 -10.23
N ALA A 110 -26.06 -9.12 -10.51
CA ALA A 110 -25.85 -10.56 -10.69
C ALA A 110 -26.11 -11.37 -9.41
N LEU A 111 -25.76 -10.83 -8.25
CA LEU A 111 -26.07 -11.44 -6.94
C LEU A 111 -27.57 -11.44 -6.66
N MET A 112 -28.27 -10.36 -7.03
CA MET A 112 -29.72 -10.25 -6.90
C MET A 112 -30.43 -11.24 -7.85
N GLU A 113 -30.02 -11.34 -9.11
CA GLU A 113 -30.56 -12.32 -10.07
C GLU A 113 -30.48 -13.76 -9.56
N ARG A 114 -29.43 -14.08 -8.78
CA ARG A 114 -29.21 -15.39 -8.16
C ARG A 114 -29.90 -15.54 -6.77
N ASN A 115 -30.64 -14.53 -6.33
CA ASN A 115 -31.28 -14.49 -5.01
C ASN A 115 -30.29 -14.63 -3.83
N ILE A 116 -29.01 -14.25 -4.02
CA ILE A 116 -28.00 -14.24 -2.96
C ILE A 116 -28.17 -13.02 -2.06
N ILE A 117 -28.58 -11.89 -2.64
CA ILE A 117 -28.95 -10.66 -1.92
C ILE A 117 -30.36 -10.21 -2.36
N SER A 118 -31.05 -9.53 -1.46
CA SER A 118 -32.34 -8.90 -1.77
C SER A 118 -32.13 -7.55 -2.47
N GLN A 119 -33.21 -7.05 -3.12
CA GLN A 119 -33.23 -5.70 -3.70
C GLN A 119 -32.93 -4.62 -2.64
N ALA A 120 -33.47 -4.76 -1.44
CA ALA A 120 -33.23 -3.84 -0.34
C ALA A 120 -31.73 -3.86 0.08
N GLU A 121 -31.14 -5.04 0.19
CA GLU A 121 -29.70 -5.17 0.49
C GLU A 121 -28.84 -4.59 -0.62
N MET A 122 -29.20 -4.80 -1.88
CA MET A 122 -28.50 -4.20 -3.02
C MET A 122 -28.48 -2.68 -2.91
N GLN A 123 -29.63 -2.05 -2.66
CA GLN A 123 -29.73 -0.59 -2.52
C GLN A 123 -28.93 -0.09 -1.33
N GLN A 124 -29.01 -0.77 -0.18
CA GLN A 124 -28.26 -0.42 1.02
C GLN A 124 -26.74 -0.49 0.79
N ARG A 125 -26.25 -1.51 0.08
CA ARG A 125 -24.83 -1.64 -0.25
C ARG A 125 -24.34 -0.57 -1.22
N MET A 126 -25.17 -0.22 -2.22
CA MET A 126 -24.85 0.87 -3.15
C MET A 126 -24.79 2.22 -2.44
N GLU A 127 -25.78 2.53 -1.62
CA GLU A 127 -25.83 3.74 -0.81
C GLU A 127 -24.60 3.85 0.11
N PHE A 128 -24.31 2.76 0.83
CA PHE A 128 -23.17 2.68 1.75
C PHE A 128 -21.84 2.89 1.02
N ALA A 129 -21.63 2.26 -0.15
CA ALA A 129 -20.43 2.44 -0.96
C ALA A 129 -20.26 3.91 -1.39
N ILE A 130 -21.33 4.57 -1.81
CA ILE A 130 -21.30 5.98 -2.21
C ILE A 130 -20.93 6.88 -1.02
N ILE A 131 -21.55 6.68 0.13
CA ILE A 131 -21.27 7.46 1.34
C ILE A 131 -19.82 7.27 1.77
N GLN A 132 -19.31 6.04 1.79
CA GLN A 132 -17.89 5.76 2.14
C GLN A 132 -16.92 6.45 1.19
N GLU A 133 -17.13 6.36 -0.12
CA GLU A 133 -16.23 6.99 -1.10
C GLU A 133 -16.25 8.51 -1.02
N ILE A 134 -17.42 9.11 -0.78
CA ILE A 134 -17.53 10.57 -0.56
C ILE A 134 -16.87 10.95 0.76
N ALA A 135 -17.06 10.21 1.85
CA ALA A 135 -16.38 10.45 3.12
C ALA A 135 -14.84 10.37 2.96
N ARG A 136 -14.35 9.42 2.16
CA ARG A 136 -12.94 9.31 1.83
C ARG A 136 -12.44 10.54 1.06
N ALA A 137 -13.15 10.94 0.01
CA ALA A 137 -12.77 12.09 -0.82
C ALA A 137 -12.88 13.43 -0.05
N MET A 138 -13.75 13.54 0.95
CA MET A 138 -13.83 14.72 1.83
C MET A 138 -12.59 14.94 2.71
N ARG A 139 -11.74 13.91 2.86
CA ARG A 139 -10.45 14.00 3.58
C ARG A 139 -9.30 14.45 2.68
N TRP A 140 -9.53 14.63 1.38
CA TRP A 140 -8.52 15.14 0.47
C TRP A 140 -8.30 16.63 0.69
N GLU A 141 -7.10 16.99 1.11
CA GLU A 141 -6.74 18.39 1.39
C GLU A 141 -6.38 19.15 0.12
N HIS A 142 -5.75 18.44 -0.84
CA HIS A 142 -5.28 18.99 -2.10
C HIS A 142 -5.88 18.26 -3.28
N GLY A 143 -6.27 19.01 -4.30
CA GLY A 143 -6.82 18.41 -5.51
C GLY A 143 -7.62 19.37 -6.36
N THR A 144 -8.15 18.85 -7.45
CA THR A 144 -8.97 19.61 -8.40
C THR A 144 -10.32 18.94 -8.59
N PHE A 145 -11.32 19.74 -8.96
CA PHE A 145 -12.60 19.21 -9.40
C PHE A 145 -13.04 19.87 -10.71
N GLU A 146 -13.80 19.12 -11.50
CA GLU A 146 -14.38 19.57 -12.76
C GLU A 146 -15.78 18.98 -12.92
N PHE A 147 -16.75 19.83 -13.25
CA PHE A 147 -18.12 19.42 -13.52
C PHE A 147 -18.46 19.59 -14.99
N GLN A 148 -18.90 18.51 -15.62
CA GLN A 148 -19.36 18.46 -17.01
C GLN A 148 -20.87 18.28 -17.06
N ASN A 149 -21.56 19.22 -17.72
CA ASN A 149 -23.00 19.16 -17.88
C ASN A 149 -23.40 18.03 -18.85
N GLN A 150 -24.60 17.48 -18.68
CA GLN A 150 -25.28 16.55 -19.60
C GLN A 150 -24.59 15.21 -19.83
N VAL A 151 -23.59 14.86 -19.06
CA VAL A 151 -23.07 13.48 -19.05
C VAL A 151 -24.11 12.61 -18.33
N SER A 152 -24.77 11.73 -19.05
CA SER A 152 -25.73 10.79 -18.45
C SER A 152 -25.07 9.43 -18.24
N VAL A 153 -25.35 8.80 -17.11
CA VAL A 153 -25.09 7.38 -16.93
C VAL A 153 -26.23 6.62 -17.59
N ALA A 154 -25.91 5.83 -18.61
CA ALA A 154 -26.88 4.90 -19.17
C ALA A 154 -27.27 3.90 -18.06
N ASP A 155 -28.57 3.82 -17.76
CA ASP A 155 -29.18 2.85 -16.83
C ASP A 155 -28.57 2.77 -15.42
N SER A 156 -28.73 3.87 -14.67
CA SER A 156 -28.58 3.80 -13.22
C SER A 156 -29.74 2.95 -12.64
N THR A 157 -29.43 1.74 -12.18
CA THR A 157 -30.36 0.87 -11.46
C THR A 157 -30.60 1.34 -10.02
N MET A 158 -29.93 2.42 -9.61
CA MET A 158 -29.94 2.95 -8.25
C MET A 158 -31.04 3.97 -8.04
N VAL A 159 -31.65 3.93 -6.86
CA VAL A 159 -32.52 5.02 -6.39
C VAL A 159 -31.67 6.28 -6.18
N PRO A 160 -32.08 7.44 -6.74
CA PRO A 160 -31.35 8.69 -6.57
C PRO A 160 -31.19 9.05 -5.09
N LEU A 161 -29.97 9.34 -4.64
CA LEU A 161 -29.66 9.74 -3.28
C LEU A 161 -29.63 11.27 -3.15
N SER A 162 -30.24 11.79 -2.10
CA SER A 162 -30.14 13.21 -1.75
C SER A 162 -28.69 13.56 -1.38
N VAL A 163 -28.15 14.63 -1.96
CA VAL A 163 -26.82 15.12 -1.60
C VAL A 163 -26.72 15.49 -0.11
N ASP A 164 -27.78 16.08 0.45
CA ASP A 164 -27.77 16.45 1.88
C ASP A 164 -27.68 15.21 2.78
N HIS A 165 -28.42 14.15 2.46
CA HIS A 165 -28.34 12.90 3.20
C HIS A 165 -26.93 12.27 3.11
N VAL A 166 -26.40 12.17 1.90
CA VAL A 166 -25.05 11.59 1.69
C VAL A 166 -23.98 12.41 2.40
N LEU A 167 -24.05 13.75 2.33
CA LEU A 167 -23.09 14.61 3.01
C LEU A 167 -23.18 14.50 4.53
N LEU A 168 -24.39 14.43 5.10
CA LEU A 168 -24.58 14.27 6.54
C LEU A 168 -23.91 13.00 7.05
N GLU A 169 -24.17 11.87 6.39
CA GLU A 169 -23.57 10.58 6.75
C GLU A 169 -22.06 10.56 6.50
N ALA A 170 -21.59 11.16 5.40
CA ALA A 170 -20.16 11.25 5.10
C ALA A 170 -19.41 12.10 6.14
N ILE A 171 -19.96 13.23 6.56
CA ILE A 171 -19.39 14.07 7.63
C ILE A 171 -19.30 13.27 8.93
N ARG A 172 -20.36 12.56 9.30
CA ARG A 172 -20.37 11.71 10.50
C ARG A 172 -19.24 10.67 10.43
N MET A 173 -19.06 10.00 9.28
CA MET A 173 -17.98 9.03 9.09
C MET A 173 -16.58 9.66 9.19
N VAL A 174 -16.39 10.87 8.65
CA VAL A 174 -15.13 11.62 8.77
C VAL A 174 -14.83 11.97 10.23
N ASP A 175 -15.84 12.47 10.96
CA ASP A 175 -15.70 12.83 12.38
C ASP A 175 -15.41 11.59 13.25
N GLU A 176 -16.03 10.46 12.97
CA GLU A 176 -15.74 9.19 13.63
C GLU A 176 -14.30 8.74 13.35
N TRP A 177 -13.87 8.83 12.08
CA TRP A 177 -12.52 8.43 11.69
C TRP A 177 -11.44 9.27 12.36
N ASN A 178 -11.65 10.57 12.52
CA ASN A 178 -10.70 11.46 13.18
C ASN A 178 -10.48 11.14 14.68
N ARG A 179 -11.32 10.28 15.26
CA ARG A 179 -11.17 9.75 16.64
C ARG A 179 -10.45 8.42 16.70
N VAL A 180 -10.22 7.77 15.56
CA VAL A 180 -9.45 6.52 15.49
C VAL A 180 -7.98 6.81 15.79
N GLY A 181 -7.34 5.95 16.56
CA GLY A 181 -5.91 6.07 16.89
C GLY A 181 -5.02 5.99 15.64
N SER A 182 -3.90 6.70 15.67
CA SER A 182 -3.00 6.85 14.52
C SER A 182 -2.28 5.56 14.09
N GLY A 183 -2.43 4.46 14.84
CA GLY A 183 -1.80 3.16 14.53
C GLY A 183 -2.61 2.26 13.58
N ILE A 184 -3.81 2.66 13.18
CA ILE A 184 -4.70 1.86 12.34
C ILE A 184 -5.09 2.65 11.10
N SER A 185 -4.80 2.09 9.92
CA SER A 185 -5.24 2.62 8.63
C SER A 185 -6.42 1.82 8.08
N ARG A 186 -7.14 2.36 7.11
CA ARG A 186 -8.20 1.62 6.41
C ARG A 186 -7.70 0.37 5.68
N TYR A 187 -6.41 0.32 5.39
CA TYR A 187 -5.75 -0.80 4.70
C TYR A 187 -5.16 -1.82 5.68
N SER A 188 -5.17 -1.52 6.98
CA SER A 188 -4.72 -2.45 8.02
C SER A 188 -5.55 -3.72 7.99
N THR A 189 -4.87 -4.87 8.03
CA THR A 189 -5.49 -6.19 7.97
C THR A 189 -5.42 -6.86 9.35
N PRO A 190 -6.53 -7.00 10.07
CA PRO A 190 -6.56 -7.67 11.36
C PRO A 190 -6.44 -9.19 11.19
N ARG A 191 -5.67 -9.85 12.07
CA ARG A 191 -5.44 -11.29 12.08
C ARG A 191 -5.49 -11.85 13.50
N TRP A 192 -6.11 -13.01 13.67
CA TRP A 192 -6.12 -13.71 14.95
C TRP A 192 -4.72 -14.04 15.43
N LEU A 193 -4.50 -13.87 16.73
CA LEU A 193 -3.31 -14.40 17.36
C LEU A 193 -3.44 -15.91 17.55
N PRO A 194 -2.39 -16.71 17.24
CA PRO A 194 -2.44 -18.17 17.32
C PRO A 194 -2.59 -18.69 18.76
N ASP A 195 -2.06 -17.94 19.72
CA ASP A 195 -2.11 -18.28 21.14
C ASP A 195 -3.00 -17.27 21.86
N ILE A 196 -4.29 -17.55 21.92
CA ILE A 196 -5.23 -16.79 22.73
C ILE A 196 -5.01 -17.23 24.19
N ASN A 197 -4.06 -16.60 24.87
CA ASN A 197 -3.70 -16.89 26.28
C ASN A 197 -4.60 -16.11 27.26
N GLY A 198 -5.86 -15.95 26.99
CA GLY A 198 -6.80 -15.24 27.85
C GLY A 198 -8.01 -16.06 28.21
N ASP A 199 -8.61 -15.74 29.35
CA ASP A 199 -9.90 -16.29 29.80
C ASP A 199 -11.02 -15.67 28.90
N VAL A 200 -11.08 -16.14 27.63
CA VAL A 200 -12.00 -15.65 26.59
C VAL A 200 -13.46 -15.71 27.05
N GLN A 201 -13.77 -16.57 28.04
CA GLN A 201 -15.10 -16.73 28.60
C GLN A 201 -15.55 -15.51 29.41
N ASN A 202 -14.61 -14.65 29.85
CA ASN A 202 -14.92 -13.44 30.63
C ASN A 202 -14.84 -12.14 29.81
N LEU A 203 -14.58 -12.23 28.48
CA LEU A 203 -14.55 -11.06 27.63
C LEU A 203 -15.98 -10.64 27.26
N ASN A 204 -16.34 -9.43 27.63
CA ASN A 204 -17.64 -8.85 27.30
C ASN A 204 -17.56 -8.12 25.95
N LEU A 205 -17.48 -8.89 24.84
CA LEU A 205 -17.43 -8.34 23.49
C LEU A 205 -18.83 -7.92 23.03
N SER A 206 -18.93 -6.76 22.41
CA SER A 206 -20.15 -6.31 21.72
C SER A 206 -20.42 -7.19 20.48
N ARG A 207 -21.63 -7.10 19.95
CA ARG A 207 -22.00 -7.81 18.71
C ARG A 207 -21.13 -7.40 17.52
N GLU A 208 -20.79 -6.13 17.46
CA GLU A 208 -19.93 -5.51 16.44
C GLU A 208 -18.50 -6.07 16.55
N GLU A 209 -17.91 -6.10 17.74
CA GLU A 209 -16.59 -6.66 17.98
C GLU A 209 -16.50 -8.14 17.63
N VAL A 210 -17.51 -8.92 18.00
CA VAL A 210 -17.59 -10.34 17.60
C VAL A 210 -17.65 -10.48 16.08
N SER A 211 -18.44 -9.65 15.40
CA SER A 211 -18.55 -9.69 13.93
C SER A 211 -17.23 -9.35 13.25
N VAL A 212 -16.52 -8.36 13.77
CA VAL A 212 -15.18 -7.97 13.30
C VAL A 212 -14.18 -9.08 13.58
N LEU A 213 -14.16 -9.65 14.78
CA LEU A 213 -13.29 -10.76 15.16
C LEU A 213 -13.43 -11.95 14.20
N LEU A 214 -14.65 -12.33 13.84
CA LEU A 214 -14.90 -13.44 12.90
C LEU A 214 -14.32 -13.21 11.51
N LEU A 215 -14.20 -11.95 11.08
CA LEU A 215 -13.62 -11.56 9.79
C LEU A 215 -12.12 -11.22 9.88
N SER A 216 -11.54 -11.15 11.08
CA SER A 216 -10.12 -10.85 11.32
C SER A 216 -9.22 -12.06 11.03
N ASN A 217 -9.29 -12.59 9.82
CA ASN A 217 -8.59 -13.81 9.40
C ASN A 217 -7.23 -13.53 8.71
N GLY A 218 -6.79 -12.27 8.67
CA GLY A 218 -5.57 -11.86 7.98
C GLY A 218 -5.68 -11.75 6.46
N GLN A 219 -6.92 -11.71 5.91
CA GLN A 219 -7.15 -11.60 4.47
C GLN A 219 -7.91 -10.34 4.08
N LEU A 220 -8.73 -9.81 4.97
CA LEU A 220 -9.57 -8.65 4.72
C LEU A 220 -9.02 -7.41 5.44
N PRO A 221 -8.73 -6.31 4.73
CA PRO A 221 -8.43 -5.04 5.34
C PRO A 221 -9.69 -4.41 5.96
N ILE A 222 -9.49 -3.42 6.84
CA ILE A 222 -10.57 -2.73 7.55
C ILE A 222 -11.67 -2.23 6.62
N TYR A 223 -11.32 -1.58 5.50
CA TYR A 223 -12.32 -1.09 4.53
C TYR A 223 -13.19 -2.21 3.96
N ALA A 224 -12.62 -3.40 3.74
CA ALA A 224 -13.35 -4.55 3.22
C ALA A 224 -14.27 -5.18 4.28
N ILE A 225 -13.80 -5.28 5.53
CA ILE A 225 -14.60 -5.72 6.67
C ILE A 225 -15.78 -4.75 6.88
N ALA A 226 -15.50 -3.44 6.86
CA ALA A 226 -16.50 -2.39 6.99
C ALA A 226 -17.61 -2.52 5.93
N TYR A 227 -17.20 -2.68 4.66
CA TYR A 227 -18.14 -2.89 3.57
C TYR A 227 -18.94 -4.21 3.71
N GLY A 228 -18.25 -5.28 4.11
CA GLY A 228 -18.91 -6.57 4.35
C GLY A 228 -20.01 -6.51 5.41
N LEU A 229 -19.73 -5.83 6.51
CA LEU A 229 -20.63 -5.69 7.65
C LEU A 229 -21.59 -4.49 7.55
N LEU A 230 -21.44 -3.62 6.55
CA LEU A 230 -22.16 -2.33 6.42
C LEU A 230 -21.95 -1.45 7.67
N MET A 231 -20.71 -1.42 8.18
CA MET A 231 -20.26 -0.61 9.31
C MET A 231 -19.31 0.47 8.82
N SER A 232 -19.25 1.63 9.50
CA SER A 232 -18.22 2.61 9.15
C SER A 232 -16.80 2.07 9.38
N GLU A 233 -15.82 2.51 8.57
CA GLU A 233 -14.42 2.11 8.76
C GLU A 233 -13.93 2.43 10.17
N ALA A 234 -14.39 3.55 10.75
CA ALA A 234 -14.08 3.95 12.12
C ALA A 234 -14.61 2.96 13.16
N MET A 235 -15.85 2.48 13.00
CA MET A 235 -16.42 1.48 13.92
C MET A 235 -15.62 0.18 13.87
N VAL A 236 -15.21 -0.27 12.67
CA VAL A 236 -14.38 -1.46 12.52
C VAL A 236 -13.00 -1.23 13.13
N ALA A 237 -12.39 -0.05 12.90
CA ALA A 237 -11.09 0.29 13.48
C ALA A 237 -11.14 0.28 15.02
N HIS A 238 -12.15 0.88 15.63
CA HIS A 238 -12.34 0.82 17.09
C HIS A 238 -12.55 -0.59 17.62
N ALA A 239 -13.33 -1.40 16.90
CA ALA A 239 -13.49 -2.81 17.28
C ALA A 239 -12.15 -3.56 17.20
N VAL A 240 -11.34 -3.30 16.18
CA VAL A 240 -9.99 -3.86 16.04
C VAL A 240 -9.08 -3.36 17.17
N GLU A 241 -9.09 -2.07 17.51
CA GLU A 241 -8.32 -1.53 18.67
C GLU A 241 -8.68 -2.26 19.96
N THR A 242 -9.96 -2.47 20.23
CA THR A 242 -10.43 -3.21 21.39
C THR A 242 -9.93 -4.67 21.38
N LEU A 243 -10.03 -5.33 20.22
CA LEU A 243 -9.57 -6.72 20.05
C LEU A 243 -8.04 -6.85 20.19
N VAL A 244 -7.27 -5.85 19.75
CA VAL A 244 -5.81 -5.76 19.96
C VAL A 244 -5.49 -5.59 21.44
N ASN A 245 -6.21 -4.72 22.14
CA ASN A 245 -6.03 -4.52 23.58
C ASN A 245 -6.35 -5.78 24.39
N TYR A 246 -7.30 -6.60 23.93
CA TYR A 246 -7.58 -7.92 24.51
C TYR A 246 -6.62 -9.02 24.05
N GLN A 247 -5.63 -8.70 23.23
CA GLN A 247 -4.67 -9.67 22.67
C GLN A 247 -5.34 -10.81 21.88
N LEU A 248 -6.47 -10.54 21.24
CA LEU A 248 -7.17 -11.49 20.38
C LEU A 248 -6.74 -11.36 18.91
N VAL A 249 -6.34 -10.16 18.51
CA VAL A 249 -6.02 -9.79 17.14
C VAL A 249 -4.71 -9.00 17.11
N GLU A 250 -3.90 -9.24 16.10
CA GLU A 250 -2.81 -8.35 15.68
C GLU A 250 -3.20 -7.64 14.38
N VAL A 251 -2.62 -6.47 14.13
CA VAL A 251 -2.86 -5.69 12.91
C VAL A 251 -1.64 -5.78 12.01
N VAL A 252 -1.86 -6.16 10.75
CA VAL A 252 -0.83 -6.20 9.71
C VAL A 252 -1.12 -5.08 8.70
N ASP A 253 -0.13 -4.26 8.40
CA ASP A 253 -0.26 -3.23 7.36
C ASP A 253 0.16 -3.80 5.99
N ASP A 254 -0.79 -4.44 5.32
CA ASP A 254 -0.58 -5.04 3.99
C ASP A 254 -0.15 -4.03 2.91
N GLN A 255 -0.47 -2.76 3.08
CA GLN A 255 -0.11 -1.75 2.09
C GLN A 255 1.39 -1.45 2.13
N LEU A 256 1.95 -1.29 3.33
CA LEU A 256 3.39 -1.16 3.52
C LEU A 256 4.13 -2.41 3.01
N GLU A 257 3.59 -3.60 3.29
CA GLU A 257 4.15 -4.85 2.78
C GLU A 257 4.09 -4.94 1.25
N ARG A 258 2.95 -4.59 0.63
CA ARG A 258 2.80 -4.57 -0.84
C ARG A 258 3.71 -3.54 -1.50
N GLN A 259 3.87 -2.36 -0.91
CA GLN A 259 4.79 -1.34 -1.42
C GLN A 259 6.24 -1.82 -1.36
N LEU A 260 6.63 -2.46 -0.27
CA LEU A 260 7.95 -3.08 -0.16
C LEU A 260 8.12 -4.20 -1.19
N GLU A 261 7.10 -5.07 -1.36
CA GLU A 261 7.10 -6.12 -2.39
C GLU A 261 7.33 -5.56 -3.78
N LEU A 262 6.57 -4.53 -4.16
CA LEU A 262 6.70 -3.88 -5.46
C LEU A 262 8.07 -3.22 -5.61
N SER A 263 8.55 -2.56 -4.57
CA SER A 263 9.85 -1.89 -4.54
C SER A 263 11.01 -2.89 -4.66
N LEU A 264 10.98 -3.99 -3.90
CA LEU A 264 11.97 -5.07 -3.98
C LEU A 264 11.86 -5.84 -5.30
N SER A 265 10.65 -6.16 -5.75
CA SER A 265 10.41 -6.84 -7.03
C SER A 265 10.91 -6.00 -8.22
N ASN A 266 10.66 -4.69 -8.21
CA ASN A 266 11.17 -3.79 -9.24
C ASN A 266 12.70 -3.69 -9.21
N ALA A 267 13.31 -3.58 -8.02
CA ALA A 267 14.76 -3.57 -7.88
C ALA A 267 15.39 -4.88 -8.38
N LEU A 268 14.76 -6.02 -8.07
CA LEU A 268 15.16 -7.34 -8.57
C LEU A 268 15.05 -7.43 -10.09
N THR A 269 13.90 -7.03 -10.65
CA THR A 269 13.65 -7.13 -12.10
C THR A 269 14.64 -6.29 -12.89
N VAL A 270 14.93 -5.06 -12.40
CA VAL A 270 15.94 -4.18 -13.02
C VAL A 270 17.32 -4.84 -12.94
N SER A 271 17.72 -5.34 -11.77
CA SER A 271 19.03 -5.99 -11.58
C SER A 271 19.15 -7.29 -12.36
N GLN A 272 18.12 -8.12 -12.41
CA GLN A 272 18.09 -9.36 -13.20
C GLN A 272 18.19 -9.09 -14.70
N ASN A 273 17.44 -8.10 -15.19
CA ASN A 273 17.49 -7.74 -16.60
C ASN A 273 18.88 -7.20 -16.98
N GLN A 274 19.48 -6.41 -16.11
CA GLN A 274 20.83 -5.89 -16.32
C GLN A 274 21.89 -7.01 -16.26
N LEU A 275 21.80 -7.94 -15.30
CA LEU A 275 22.72 -9.08 -15.17
C LEU A 275 22.56 -10.14 -16.28
N LYS A 276 21.31 -10.34 -16.79
CA LYS A 276 21.02 -11.34 -17.85
C LYS A 276 21.28 -10.82 -19.26
N HIS A 277 21.04 -9.52 -19.51
CA HIS A 277 21.13 -8.98 -20.86
C HIS A 277 22.55 -8.64 -21.32
N ASP A 278 23.55 -8.55 -20.42
CA ASP A 278 24.89 -8.15 -20.81
C ASP A 278 25.92 -9.26 -20.61
N ALA A 279 25.91 -10.22 -21.56
CA ALA A 279 26.99 -11.20 -21.70
C ALA A 279 28.38 -10.55 -21.92
N ARG A 280 28.44 -9.24 -22.17
CA ARG A 280 29.63 -8.44 -22.43
C ARG A 280 30.23 -7.75 -21.21
N LEU A 281 29.55 -7.80 -20.04
CA LEU A 281 30.07 -7.17 -18.83
C LEU A 281 31.34 -7.86 -18.36
N THR A 282 32.34 -7.03 -18.02
CA THR A 282 33.55 -7.54 -17.36
C THR A 282 33.23 -8.05 -15.94
N PRO A 283 34.09 -8.90 -15.35
CA PRO A 283 33.90 -9.36 -13.96
C PRO A 283 33.75 -8.19 -12.98
N GLU A 284 34.53 -7.14 -13.16
CA GLU A 284 34.49 -5.93 -12.32
C GLU A 284 33.14 -5.20 -12.44
N GLN A 285 32.64 -5.04 -13.65
CA GLN A 285 31.34 -4.39 -13.89
C GLN A 285 30.20 -5.18 -13.25
N ARG A 286 30.27 -6.53 -13.27
CA ARG A 286 29.30 -7.38 -12.58
C ARG A 286 29.33 -7.22 -11.06
N LEU A 287 30.51 -7.18 -10.47
CA LEU A 287 30.69 -6.95 -9.04
C LEU A 287 30.19 -5.57 -8.64
N GLN A 288 30.50 -4.55 -9.44
CA GLN A 288 29.99 -3.18 -9.23
C GLN A 288 28.45 -3.14 -9.22
N MET A 289 27.81 -3.82 -10.18
CA MET A 289 26.36 -3.93 -10.21
C MET A 289 25.80 -4.66 -8.99
N LEU A 290 26.45 -5.73 -8.54
CA LEU A 290 26.04 -6.45 -7.33
C LEU A 290 26.11 -5.55 -6.09
N ILE A 291 27.19 -4.78 -5.92
CA ILE A 291 27.32 -3.82 -4.82
C ILE A 291 26.18 -2.80 -4.86
N HIS A 292 25.92 -2.24 -6.04
CA HIS A 292 24.83 -1.26 -6.20
C HIS A 292 23.45 -1.87 -5.89
N THR A 293 23.20 -3.09 -6.35
CA THR A 293 21.95 -3.83 -6.09
C THR A 293 21.76 -4.09 -4.60
N MET A 294 22.79 -4.58 -3.93
CA MET A 294 22.77 -4.84 -2.49
C MET A 294 22.61 -3.54 -1.67
N GLY A 295 23.35 -2.48 -2.03
CA GLY A 295 23.22 -1.16 -1.40
C GLY A 295 21.81 -0.57 -1.54
N THR A 296 21.23 -0.68 -2.72
CA THR A 296 19.84 -0.27 -2.98
C THR A 296 18.85 -1.10 -2.15
N CYS A 297 19.07 -2.41 -2.06
CA CYS A 297 18.25 -3.30 -1.22
C CYS A 297 18.33 -2.90 0.26
N ILE A 298 19.52 -2.66 0.79
CA ILE A 298 19.73 -2.21 2.17
C ILE A 298 18.94 -0.91 2.42
N ASN A 299 19.08 0.09 1.54
CA ASN A 299 18.37 1.36 1.68
C ASN A 299 16.86 1.21 1.62
N LYS A 300 16.34 0.32 0.79
CA LYS A 300 14.90 0.00 0.76
C LYS A 300 14.41 -0.67 2.03
N LEU A 301 15.18 -1.61 2.58
CA LEU A 301 14.87 -2.26 3.86
C LEU A 301 14.86 -1.24 5.01
N LEU A 302 15.85 -0.36 5.09
CA LEU A 302 15.95 0.69 6.11
C LEU A 302 14.80 1.71 6.00
N SER A 303 14.49 2.16 4.79
CA SER A 303 13.38 3.08 4.53
C SER A 303 12.03 2.46 4.91
N HIS A 304 11.82 1.18 4.57
CA HIS A 304 10.62 0.45 4.96
C HIS A 304 10.50 0.33 6.48
N HIS A 305 11.59 -0.03 7.16
CA HIS A 305 11.61 -0.11 8.63
C HIS A 305 11.26 1.23 9.28
N LEU A 306 11.83 2.34 8.80
CA LEU A 306 11.49 3.69 9.27
C LEU A 306 10.02 4.03 9.07
N THR A 307 9.48 3.73 7.89
CA THR A 307 8.08 4.01 7.57
C THR A 307 7.13 3.20 8.46
N TYR A 308 7.46 1.92 8.66
CA TYR A 308 6.71 1.02 9.54
C TYR A 308 6.76 1.46 11.00
N ALA A 309 7.95 1.79 11.51
CA ALA A 309 8.13 2.28 12.88
C ALA A 309 7.36 3.58 13.14
N ARG A 310 7.32 4.49 12.16
CA ARG A 310 6.52 5.73 12.23
C ARG A 310 5.02 5.44 12.26
N ALA A 311 4.55 4.53 11.41
CA ALA A 311 3.13 4.16 11.36
C ALA A 311 2.65 3.53 12.68
N LEU A 312 3.47 2.66 13.30
CA LEU A 312 3.12 1.96 14.54
C LEU A 312 3.22 2.83 15.81
N ARG A 313 4.15 3.79 15.84
CA ARG A 313 4.48 4.56 17.07
C ARG A 313 4.32 6.07 16.93
N SER A 314 3.56 6.54 15.94
CA SER A 314 3.33 7.97 15.72
C SER A 314 2.83 8.72 16.97
N ASN A 315 2.20 8.03 17.92
CA ASN A 315 1.72 8.61 19.18
C ASN A 315 2.74 8.54 20.34
N THR A 316 3.80 7.72 20.21
CA THR A 316 4.74 7.45 21.32
C THR A 316 6.16 7.87 21.02
N MET A 317 6.51 8.06 19.76
CA MET A 317 7.87 8.44 19.32
C MET A 317 7.82 9.54 18.27
N THR A 318 8.67 10.53 18.44
CA THR A 318 8.90 11.57 17.44
C THR A 318 9.69 11.00 16.23
N GLN A 319 9.66 11.72 15.12
CA GLN A 319 10.46 11.37 13.94
C GLN A 319 11.96 11.25 14.28
N ALA A 320 12.47 12.15 15.11
CA ALA A 320 13.88 12.15 15.53
C ALA A 320 14.22 10.91 16.39
N GLU A 321 13.34 10.52 17.29
CA GLU A 321 13.51 9.30 18.11
C GLU A 321 13.48 8.02 17.27
N THR A 322 12.64 7.96 16.24
CA THR A 322 12.60 6.83 15.31
C THR A 322 13.90 6.70 14.51
N TYR A 323 14.45 7.83 14.04
CA TYR A 323 15.75 7.84 13.37
C TYR A 323 16.88 7.42 14.31
N MET A 324 16.89 7.94 15.52
CA MET A 324 17.92 7.61 16.52
C MET A 324 17.85 6.12 16.89
N HIS A 325 16.65 5.53 17.02
CA HIS A 325 16.49 4.11 17.25
C HIS A 325 17.08 3.27 16.12
N LEU A 326 16.76 3.59 14.88
CA LEU A 326 17.33 2.90 13.72
C LEU A 326 18.85 3.04 13.66
N GLU A 327 19.37 4.24 13.94
CA GLU A 327 20.81 4.50 13.98
C GLU A 327 21.50 3.64 15.05
N MET A 328 20.92 3.55 16.25
CA MET A 328 21.43 2.72 17.33
C MET A 328 21.42 1.21 17.00
N ALA A 329 20.45 0.74 16.22
CA ALA A 329 20.37 -0.65 15.79
C ALA A 329 21.32 -0.96 14.61
N PHE A 330 21.42 -0.06 13.64
CA PHE A 330 22.16 -0.29 12.39
C PHE A 330 23.65 0.00 12.48
N LEU A 331 24.08 1.07 13.17
CA LEU A 331 25.51 1.44 13.27
C LEU A 331 26.41 0.34 13.82
N PRO A 332 26.03 -0.45 14.86
CA PRO A 332 26.84 -1.57 15.30
C PRO A 332 27.08 -2.61 14.22
N LEU A 333 26.06 -2.89 13.38
CA LEU A 333 26.18 -3.83 12.25
C LEU A 333 27.16 -3.30 11.22
N LEU A 334 27.00 -2.03 10.80
CA LEU A 334 27.89 -1.40 9.85
C LEU A 334 29.35 -1.41 10.36
N ARG A 335 29.58 -1.01 11.61
CA ARG A 335 30.91 -1.04 12.23
C ARG A 335 31.51 -2.45 12.33
N SER A 336 30.67 -3.47 12.56
CA SER A 336 31.12 -4.87 12.56
C SER A 336 31.63 -5.28 11.18
N VAL A 337 30.89 -4.93 10.12
CA VAL A 337 31.29 -5.21 8.74
C VAL A 337 32.53 -4.41 8.35
N GLN A 338 32.63 -3.13 8.72
CA GLN A 338 33.82 -2.29 8.46
C GLN A 338 35.10 -2.81 9.13
N ARG A 339 34.99 -3.39 10.34
CA ARG A 339 36.16 -4.02 11.01
C ARG A 339 36.64 -5.28 10.28
N GLU A 340 35.74 -6.05 9.70
CA GLU A 340 36.07 -7.26 8.96
C GLU A 340 36.50 -6.96 7.53
N TYR A 341 35.92 -5.91 6.94
CA TYR A 341 36.17 -5.46 5.58
C TYR A 341 36.57 -3.96 5.60
N PRO A 342 37.84 -3.60 5.89
CA PRO A 342 38.26 -2.20 5.98
C PRO A 342 38.01 -1.39 4.71
N ILE A 343 37.90 -2.05 3.57
CA ILE A 343 37.62 -1.46 2.26
C ILE A 343 36.32 -0.66 2.20
N VAL A 344 35.35 -0.99 3.06
CA VAL A 344 34.06 -0.28 3.16
C VAL A 344 34.05 0.76 4.29
N GLU A 345 35.22 1.19 4.79
CA GLU A 345 35.30 2.24 5.83
C GLU A 345 34.69 3.58 5.37
N ALA A 346 34.77 3.87 4.06
CA ALA A 346 34.14 5.05 3.46
C ALA A 346 32.62 5.01 3.39
N VAL A 347 31.98 3.87 3.70
CA VAL A 347 30.52 3.73 3.73
C VAL A 347 30.01 4.36 5.03
N LYS A 348 29.04 5.29 4.90
CA LYS A 348 28.45 6.02 6.02
C LYS A 348 26.97 5.69 6.14
N PHE A 349 26.42 5.93 7.33
CA PHE A 349 24.99 5.89 7.55
C PHE A 349 24.52 7.28 7.95
N GLU A 350 23.75 7.92 7.10
CA GLU A 350 23.27 9.29 7.28
C GLU A 350 21.79 9.39 6.89
N ASN A 351 21.00 10.11 7.68
CA ASN A 351 19.57 10.35 7.40
C ASN A 351 18.73 9.07 7.17
N GLY A 352 19.08 7.97 7.84
CA GLY A 352 18.37 6.70 7.69
C GLY A 352 18.74 5.93 6.41
N GLN A 353 19.78 6.30 5.72
CA GLN A 353 20.25 5.67 4.48
C GLN A 353 21.74 5.34 4.55
N LEU A 354 22.10 4.30 3.80
CA LEU A 354 23.49 3.89 3.61
C LEU A 354 24.08 4.71 2.45
N GLU A 355 25.03 5.56 2.76
CA GLU A 355 25.76 6.36 1.80
C GLU A 355 27.06 5.67 1.42
N TYR A 356 27.21 5.29 0.15
CA TYR A 356 28.36 4.56 -0.36
C TYR A 356 28.95 5.17 -1.65
N HIS A 357 28.56 6.42 -1.94
CA HIS A 357 29.06 7.11 -3.13
C HIS A 357 30.58 7.32 -3.06
N GLU A 358 31.11 7.70 -1.90
CA GLU A 358 32.56 7.88 -1.71
C GLU A 358 33.34 6.59 -2.01
N LEU A 359 32.81 5.42 -1.63
CA LEU A 359 33.38 4.13 -1.97
C LEU A 359 33.44 3.94 -3.49
N MET A 360 32.39 4.32 -4.21
CA MET A 360 32.35 4.23 -5.68
C MET A 360 33.30 5.19 -6.36
N GLU A 361 33.63 6.35 -5.76
CA GLU A 361 34.65 7.28 -6.27
C GLU A 361 36.07 6.76 -6.02
N LEU A 362 36.32 6.10 -4.88
CA LEU A 362 37.63 5.47 -4.60
C LEU A 362 38.00 4.42 -5.65
N TYR A 363 37.00 3.72 -6.24
CA TYR A 363 37.25 2.76 -7.31
C TYR A 363 37.93 3.35 -8.55
N LYS A 364 37.68 4.62 -8.84
CA LYS A 364 38.27 5.30 -9.99
C LYS A 364 39.79 5.50 -9.84
N LEU A 365 40.27 5.37 -8.61
CA LEU A 365 41.72 5.53 -8.28
C LEU A 365 42.49 4.20 -8.32
N VAL A 366 41.79 3.07 -8.22
CA VAL A 366 42.38 1.72 -8.22
C VAL A 366 42.53 1.22 -9.66
N ARG A 367 43.67 0.66 -10.03
CA ARG A 367 43.98 0.19 -11.40
C ARG A 367 44.49 -1.25 -11.41
N GLY A 368 44.26 -1.94 -12.53
CA GLY A 368 44.82 -3.25 -12.82
C GLY A 368 44.20 -4.40 -12.01
N GLU A 369 44.97 -5.46 -11.75
CA GLU A 369 44.50 -6.68 -11.04
C GLU A 369 43.97 -6.44 -9.63
N GLN A 370 44.37 -5.33 -9.01
CA GLN A 370 43.86 -4.93 -7.69
C GLN A 370 42.38 -4.50 -7.72
N LEU A 371 41.89 -4.06 -8.87
CA LEU A 371 40.52 -3.56 -9.03
C LEU A 371 39.46 -4.68 -8.81
N GLU A 372 39.67 -5.85 -9.40
CA GLU A 372 38.79 -7.00 -9.20
C GLU A 372 38.78 -7.50 -7.76
N ALA A 373 39.97 -7.52 -7.12
CA ALA A 373 40.08 -7.89 -5.72
C ALA A 373 39.30 -6.93 -4.81
N PHE A 374 39.42 -5.65 -5.09
CA PHE A 374 38.73 -4.57 -4.39
C PHE A 374 37.22 -4.71 -4.50
N TYR A 375 36.68 -4.85 -5.72
CA TYR A 375 35.22 -5.03 -5.91
C TYR A 375 34.71 -6.31 -5.26
N TRP A 376 35.51 -7.38 -5.27
CA TRP A 376 35.12 -8.64 -4.63
C TRP A 376 34.98 -8.49 -3.11
N GLU A 377 35.95 -7.88 -2.46
CA GLU A 377 35.94 -7.64 -1.02
C GLU A 377 34.79 -6.71 -0.62
N ALA A 378 34.55 -5.64 -1.38
CA ALA A 378 33.41 -4.77 -1.19
C ALA A 378 32.06 -5.50 -1.40
N ALA A 379 31.95 -6.36 -2.42
CA ALA A 379 30.76 -7.15 -2.65
C ALA A 379 30.48 -8.12 -1.49
N GLN A 380 31.51 -8.74 -0.93
CA GLN A 380 31.35 -9.59 0.28
C GLN A 380 30.89 -8.79 1.49
N ALA A 381 31.41 -7.59 1.69
CA ALA A 381 30.99 -6.68 2.77
C ALA A 381 29.50 -6.28 2.62
N PHE A 382 29.08 -5.88 1.43
CA PHE A 382 27.67 -5.51 1.16
C PHE A 382 26.74 -6.71 1.27
N HIS A 383 27.14 -7.87 0.81
CA HIS A 383 26.39 -9.12 0.96
C HIS A 383 26.14 -9.44 2.45
N LYS A 384 27.20 -9.39 3.26
CA LYS A 384 27.07 -9.59 4.71
C LYS A 384 26.18 -8.54 5.37
N LEU A 385 26.37 -7.27 5.02
CA LEU A 385 25.58 -6.16 5.57
C LEU A 385 24.12 -6.30 5.20
N MET A 386 23.81 -6.70 3.97
CA MET A 386 22.44 -6.92 3.49
C MET A 386 21.70 -7.98 4.32
N HIS A 387 22.32 -9.14 4.54
CA HIS A 387 21.75 -10.19 5.37
C HIS A 387 21.61 -9.76 6.83
N ALA A 388 22.59 -9.07 7.39
CA ALA A 388 22.53 -8.56 8.75
C ALA A 388 21.42 -7.50 8.92
N THR A 389 21.24 -6.62 7.94
CA THR A 389 20.15 -5.62 7.94
C THR A 389 18.79 -6.30 7.94
N PHE A 390 18.59 -7.32 7.10
CA PHE A 390 17.35 -8.07 7.10
C PHE A 390 17.08 -8.73 8.46
N GLN A 391 18.09 -9.40 9.03
CA GLN A 391 17.95 -10.04 10.35
C GLN A 391 17.64 -9.01 11.44
N MET A 392 18.28 -7.84 11.42
CA MET A 392 17.99 -6.74 12.34
C MET A 392 16.50 -6.36 12.26
N ILE A 393 15.98 -6.14 11.04
CA ILE A 393 14.61 -5.68 10.83
C ILE A 393 13.58 -6.68 11.33
N ILE A 394 13.79 -7.99 11.11
CA ILE A 394 12.85 -9.02 11.57
C ILE A 394 12.95 -9.33 13.06
N THR A 395 14.02 -8.92 13.73
CA THR A 395 14.24 -9.14 15.17
C THR A 395 14.03 -7.90 16.01
N ASP A 396 13.90 -6.73 15.39
CA ASP A 396 13.69 -5.48 16.09
C ASP A 396 12.26 -5.42 16.66
N GLU A 397 12.14 -5.02 17.94
CA GLU A 397 10.85 -4.85 18.64
C GLU A 397 9.96 -3.77 17.99
N ILE A 398 10.55 -2.84 17.24
CA ILE A 398 9.85 -1.78 16.50
C ILE A 398 9.50 -2.22 15.08
N GLY A 399 10.19 -3.24 14.57
CA GLY A 399 9.95 -3.77 13.23
C GLY A 399 8.68 -4.60 13.11
N PRO A 400 8.33 -5.02 11.89
CA PRO A 400 7.25 -5.97 11.69
C PRO A 400 7.63 -7.27 12.43
N THR A 401 7.10 -7.42 13.61
CA THR A 401 7.40 -8.51 14.56
C THR A 401 7.21 -9.92 13.97
N ARG A 402 6.63 -9.99 12.79
CA ARG A 402 6.57 -11.16 11.92
C ARG A 402 6.50 -10.65 10.49
N ALA A 403 7.64 -10.55 9.84
CA ALA A 403 7.64 -10.39 8.39
C ALA A 403 6.63 -11.38 7.82
N SER A 404 5.67 -10.91 7.03
CA SER A 404 4.64 -11.79 6.47
C SER A 404 5.29 -12.96 5.78
N ARG A 405 4.61 -14.11 5.66
CA ARG A 405 5.12 -15.25 4.90
C ARG A 405 5.53 -14.83 3.49
N ARG A 406 4.86 -13.83 2.97
CA ARG A 406 5.06 -13.27 1.63
C ARG A 406 6.33 -12.42 1.57
N PHE A 407 6.56 -11.55 2.55
CA PHE A 407 7.81 -10.79 2.68
C PHE A 407 9.03 -11.71 2.81
N ASN A 408 8.94 -12.74 3.67
CA ASN A 408 9.98 -13.75 3.80
C ASN A 408 10.20 -14.55 2.50
N ALA A 409 9.14 -14.87 1.75
CA ALA A 409 9.25 -15.56 0.47
C ALA A 409 9.96 -14.69 -0.59
N LEU A 410 9.62 -13.40 -0.66
CA LEU A 410 10.29 -12.42 -1.54
C LEU A 410 11.75 -12.25 -1.16
N TRP A 411 12.02 -12.06 0.11
CA TRP A 411 13.39 -11.96 0.60
C TRP A 411 14.21 -13.21 0.25
N ASN A 412 13.68 -14.40 0.52
CA ASN A 412 14.36 -15.65 0.22
C ASN A 412 14.65 -15.80 -1.28
N THR A 413 13.71 -15.41 -2.15
CA THR A 413 13.93 -15.40 -3.59
C THR A 413 15.05 -14.43 -3.99
N PHE A 414 15.02 -13.22 -3.44
CA PHE A 414 16.06 -12.21 -3.68
C PHE A 414 17.43 -12.66 -3.18
N ALA A 415 17.50 -13.10 -1.93
CA ALA A 415 18.73 -13.56 -1.31
C ALA A 415 19.34 -14.73 -2.10
N GLN A 416 18.54 -15.74 -2.48
CA GLN A 416 19.00 -16.89 -3.27
C GLN A 416 19.59 -16.47 -4.63
N GLU A 417 19.05 -15.46 -5.29
CA GLU A 417 19.59 -14.97 -6.56
C GLU A 417 20.92 -14.24 -6.37
N ILE A 418 21.01 -13.39 -5.35
CA ILE A 418 22.27 -12.69 -5.01
C ILE A 418 23.33 -13.70 -4.57
N ASP A 419 22.97 -14.65 -3.69
CA ASP A 419 23.87 -15.72 -3.22
C ASP A 419 24.38 -16.55 -4.41
N GLY A 420 23.48 -16.92 -5.34
CA GLY A 420 23.83 -17.64 -6.55
C GLY A 420 24.79 -16.86 -7.46
N GLU A 421 24.63 -15.53 -7.58
CA GLU A 421 25.56 -14.73 -8.37
C GLU A 421 26.91 -14.53 -7.66
N MET A 422 26.90 -14.32 -6.36
CA MET A 422 28.14 -14.27 -5.55
C MET A 422 28.93 -15.57 -5.68
N GLU A 423 28.30 -16.73 -5.64
CA GLU A 423 28.96 -18.03 -5.82
C GLU A 423 29.51 -18.19 -7.25
N ARG A 424 28.78 -17.76 -8.27
CA ARG A 424 29.29 -17.74 -9.66
C ARG A 424 30.56 -16.89 -9.80
N GLN A 425 30.60 -15.73 -9.19
CA GLN A 425 31.77 -14.85 -9.20
C GLN A 425 32.93 -15.47 -8.41
N ARG A 426 32.67 -16.13 -7.29
CA ARG A 426 33.64 -16.87 -6.51
C ARG A 426 34.29 -17.99 -7.32
N VAL A 427 33.49 -18.82 -7.98
CA VAL A 427 33.97 -19.92 -8.82
C VAL A 427 34.81 -19.41 -9.98
N ARG A 428 34.43 -18.31 -10.63
CA ARG A 428 35.23 -17.67 -11.69
C ARG A 428 36.60 -17.22 -11.20
N ARG A 429 36.67 -16.58 -10.02
CA ARG A 429 37.96 -16.16 -9.44
C ARG A 429 38.89 -17.32 -9.14
N ILE A 430 38.35 -18.44 -8.65
CA ILE A 430 39.13 -19.65 -8.38
C ILE A 430 39.62 -20.27 -9.69
N ALA A 431 38.78 -20.34 -10.71
CA ALA A 431 39.13 -20.89 -12.02
C ALA A 431 40.11 -20.01 -12.81
N GLY A 432 40.03 -18.68 -12.65
CA GLY A 432 40.91 -17.71 -13.32
C GLY A 432 42.30 -17.53 -12.68
N ASN A 433 42.52 -18.07 -11.48
CA ASN A 433 43.83 -17.94 -10.77
C ASN A 433 44.28 -19.29 -10.18
N PRO A 434 44.78 -20.21 -11.03
CA PRO A 434 45.15 -21.55 -10.60
C PRO A 434 46.36 -21.60 -9.62
N HIS A 435 47.04 -20.46 -9.34
CA HIS A 435 48.20 -20.40 -8.47
C HIS A 435 47.93 -20.04 -7.01
N ARG A 436 46.65 -19.87 -6.59
CA ARG A 436 46.31 -19.50 -5.19
C ARG A 436 45.77 -20.66 -4.34
N THR A 437 45.87 -21.89 -4.78
CA THR A 437 45.50 -23.09 -4.01
C THR A 437 46.76 -23.86 -3.57
N ALA A 438 47.77 -23.19 -3.03
CA ALA A 438 48.88 -23.84 -2.33
C ALA A 438 49.11 -23.09 -1.00
#